data_2a4d0bee200098a6163e556eaebbd57f
#
_entry.id   2a4d0bee200098a6163e556eaebbd57f
#
_cell.length_a   1.000
_cell.length_b   1.000
_cell.length_c   1.000
_cell.angle_alpha   90.00
_cell.angle_beta   90.00
_cell.angle_gamma   90.00
#
_symmetry.space_group_name_H-M   'P 1'
#
loop_
_entity.id
_entity.type
_entity.pdbx_description
1 polymer ?
#
loop_
_entity_poly.entity_id
_entity_poly.type
_entity_poly.pdbx_seq_one_letter_code
_entity_poly.pdbx_strand_id
1 'polypeptide(L)'
;MSKVRTRFAPSPTGRMHVGNLRSALYEFLIAKHEGGDFMLRIEDTDQERFVEGAVDIIYRTLAETGLVHDEGPDKDGGYGPYVQSERMKTGIYMKYAKELVEKGEAYYCFCDKERLSTLKTEVVEGKEIMIYDKHCLSLSKEEVEANLAAGKPFVIRQNIPNEGTTTFHDELYGDITVENAELDDMILIKSDGYPTYNFANVVDDHTMNITHVVRGNEYLSSSPKYQRLYDAFGWKSPVYIHLPLITCLLYTSDAADDMQC
;
A
#
# COMPACT_ATOMS: atom_id res chain seq x y z
N MET A 1 -23.95 2.04 12.55
CA MET A 1 -22.50 1.88 12.29
C MET A 1 -22.36 1.07 11.00
N SER A 2 -21.38 1.37 10.16
CA SER A 2 -21.08 0.53 9.00
C SER A 2 -20.60 -0.84 9.48
N LYS A 3 -20.91 -1.89 8.73
CA LYS A 3 -20.44 -3.25 9.01
C LYS A 3 -18.90 -3.26 9.03
N VAL A 4 -18.28 -3.94 10.00
CA VAL A 4 -16.83 -4.10 10.05
C VAL A 4 -16.36 -4.92 8.85
N ARG A 5 -15.30 -4.47 8.20
CA ARG A 5 -14.71 -5.14 7.03
C ARG A 5 -13.20 -5.14 7.18
N THR A 6 -12.64 -6.33 7.22
CA THR A 6 -11.20 -6.56 7.23
C THR A 6 -10.77 -7.21 5.92
N ARG A 7 -9.48 -7.20 5.62
CA ARG A 7 -8.97 -7.86 4.43
C ARG A 7 -7.62 -8.52 4.71
N PHE A 8 -7.47 -9.76 4.35
CA PHE A 8 -6.17 -10.37 4.13
C PHE A 8 -5.75 -10.09 2.69
N ALA A 9 -4.58 -9.47 2.53
CA ALA A 9 -4.14 -8.93 1.25
C ALA A 9 -2.71 -9.42 0.90
N PRO A 10 -2.52 -10.74 0.70
CA PRO A 10 -1.21 -11.30 0.43
C PRO A 10 -0.74 -11.03 -0.99
N SER A 11 0.59 -10.79 -1.14
CA SER A 11 1.25 -10.83 -2.44
C SER A 11 1.64 -12.27 -2.77
N PRO A 12 1.37 -12.75 -4.01
CA PRO A 12 1.67 -14.13 -4.42
C PRO A 12 3.14 -14.31 -4.81
N THR A 13 4.05 -14.05 -3.85
CA THR A 13 5.51 -14.05 -4.06
C THR A 13 6.19 -15.33 -3.56
N GLY A 14 5.43 -16.36 -3.18
CA GLY A 14 5.95 -17.63 -2.72
C GLY A 14 5.11 -18.27 -1.63
N ARG A 15 5.77 -18.94 -0.69
CA ARG A 15 5.09 -19.59 0.43
C ARG A 15 4.64 -18.57 1.47
N MET A 16 3.46 -18.78 2.02
CA MET A 16 2.96 -18.00 3.15
C MET A 16 3.74 -18.36 4.42
N HIS A 17 4.33 -17.37 5.08
CA HIS A 17 5.01 -17.57 6.36
C HIS A 17 4.08 -17.31 7.56
N VAL A 18 4.51 -17.69 8.75
CA VAL A 18 3.71 -17.59 9.98
C VAL A 18 3.23 -16.17 10.29
N GLY A 19 4.01 -15.14 9.94
CA GLY A 19 3.63 -13.73 10.11
C GLY A 19 2.40 -13.35 9.28
N ASN A 20 2.35 -13.76 8.00
CA ASN A 20 1.18 -13.54 7.15
C ASN A 20 -0.05 -14.27 7.69
N LEU A 21 0.12 -15.54 8.11
CA LEU A 21 -0.98 -16.31 8.67
C LEU A 21 -1.52 -15.70 9.96
N ARG A 22 -0.64 -15.18 10.83
CA ARG A 22 -1.05 -14.45 12.04
C ARG A 22 -1.87 -13.21 11.69
N SER A 23 -1.44 -12.41 10.72
CA SER A 23 -2.22 -11.24 10.28
C SER A 23 -3.60 -11.65 9.78
N ALA A 24 -3.67 -12.69 8.93
CA ALA A 24 -4.94 -13.24 8.45
C ALA A 24 -5.84 -13.70 9.61
N LEU A 25 -5.27 -14.36 10.64
CA LEU A 25 -6.01 -14.81 11.81
C LEU A 25 -6.63 -13.63 12.58
N TYR A 26 -5.86 -12.56 12.85
CA TYR A 26 -6.40 -11.39 13.56
C TYR A 26 -7.47 -10.66 12.74
N GLU A 27 -7.27 -10.52 11.43
CA GLU A 27 -8.26 -9.93 10.53
C GLU A 27 -9.56 -10.74 10.53
N PHE A 28 -9.46 -12.07 10.45
CA PHE A 28 -10.60 -12.99 10.55
C PHE A 28 -11.32 -12.85 11.90
N LEU A 29 -10.57 -12.89 13.01
CA LEU A 29 -11.16 -12.83 14.35
C LEU A 29 -11.87 -11.50 14.60
N ILE A 30 -11.29 -10.37 14.20
CA ILE A 30 -11.92 -9.05 14.32
C ILE A 30 -13.22 -9.01 13.49
N ALA A 31 -13.18 -9.44 12.23
CA ALA A 31 -14.38 -9.49 11.40
C ALA A 31 -15.48 -10.34 12.05
N LYS A 32 -15.15 -11.54 12.50
CA LYS A 32 -16.16 -12.47 13.08
C LYS A 32 -16.68 -11.99 14.46
N HIS A 33 -15.80 -11.40 15.28
CA HIS A 33 -16.22 -10.84 16.58
C HIS A 33 -17.25 -9.71 16.41
N GLU A 34 -17.02 -8.84 15.43
CA GLU A 34 -17.89 -7.69 15.14
C GLU A 34 -19.06 -8.01 14.19
N GLY A 35 -19.27 -9.28 13.83
CA GLY A 35 -20.31 -9.68 12.87
C GLY A 35 -20.07 -9.08 11.46
N GLY A 36 -18.83 -8.86 11.13
CA GLY A 36 -18.36 -8.25 9.88
C GLY A 36 -17.98 -9.25 8.79
N ASP A 37 -17.27 -8.75 7.77
CA ASP A 37 -16.79 -9.53 6.64
C ASP A 37 -15.25 -9.59 6.64
N PHE A 38 -14.71 -10.77 6.40
CA PHE A 38 -13.31 -11.03 6.15
C PHE A 38 -13.09 -11.26 4.65
N MET A 39 -12.36 -10.34 4.00
CA MET A 39 -12.10 -10.34 2.56
C MET A 39 -10.73 -10.93 2.24
N LEU A 40 -10.61 -11.64 1.12
CA LEU A 40 -9.34 -11.99 0.49
C LEU A 40 -9.10 -11.10 -0.73
N ARG A 41 -7.97 -10.37 -0.74
CA ARG A 41 -7.50 -9.59 -1.90
C ARG A 41 -6.10 -10.06 -2.30
N ILE A 42 -5.88 -10.34 -3.57
CA ILE A 42 -4.55 -10.72 -4.09
C ILE A 42 -3.83 -9.47 -4.60
N GLU A 43 -2.67 -9.18 -4.00
CA GLU A 43 -1.85 -8.02 -4.35
C GLU A 43 -0.66 -8.42 -5.21
N ASP A 44 -0.90 -8.50 -6.52
CA ASP A 44 0.02 -8.97 -7.56
C ASP A 44 0.58 -7.85 -8.45
N THR A 45 0.65 -6.61 -7.96
CA THR A 45 1.20 -5.47 -8.72
C THR A 45 2.70 -5.59 -9.01
N ASP A 46 3.42 -6.42 -8.27
CA ASP A 46 4.82 -6.76 -8.52
C ASP A 46 4.91 -8.05 -9.34
N GLN A 47 4.80 -7.89 -10.67
CA GLN A 47 4.80 -9.00 -11.60
C GLN A 47 6.17 -9.73 -11.70
N GLU A 48 7.27 -9.06 -11.33
CA GLU A 48 8.61 -9.67 -11.34
C GLU A 48 8.78 -10.71 -10.25
N ARG A 49 8.09 -10.53 -9.11
CA ARG A 49 8.12 -11.47 -7.98
C ARG A 49 6.96 -12.45 -7.95
N PHE A 50 6.09 -12.44 -8.95
CA PHE A 50 4.98 -13.39 -9.04
C PHE A 50 5.50 -14.83 -9.13
N VAL A 51 4.96 -15.72 -8.28
CA VAL A 51 5.29 -17.15 -8.28
C VAL A 51 4.05 -17.95 -8.66
N GLU A 52 4.18 -18.75 -9.72
CA GLU A 52 3.10 -19.64 -10.16
C GLU A 52 2.72 -20.63 -9.05
N GLY A 53 1.40 -20.80 -8.82
CA GLY A 53 0.87 -21.66 -7.76
C GLY A 53 0.84 -21.02 -6.36
N ALA A 54 1.41 -19.82 -6.17
CA ALA A 54 1.36 -19.15 -4.85
C ALA A 54 -0.07 -18.81 -4.41
N VAL A 55 -0.94 -18.46 -5.34
CA VAL A 55 -2.36 -18.19 -5.04
C VAL A 55 -3.05 -19.46 -4.52
N ASP A 56 -2.80 -20.62 -5.10
CA ASP A 56 -3.38 -21.90 -4.64
C ASP A 56 -2.89 -22.26 -3.23
N ILE A 57 -1.62 -21.92 -2.92
CA ILE A 57 -1.07 -22.09 -1.57
C ILE A 57 -1.81 -21.20 -0.57
N ILE A 58 -2.11 -19.94 -0.93
CA ILE A 58 -2.89 -19.03 -0.08
C ILE A 58 -4.26 -19.64 0.22
N TYR A 59 -5.02 -20.05 -0.80
CA TYR A 59 -6.33 -20.66 -0.62
C TYR A 59 -6.28 -21.92 0.25
N ARG A 60 -5.35 -22.82 -0.06
CA ARG A 60 -5.17 -24.06 0.71
C ARG A 60 -4.84 -23.76 2.17
N THR A 61 -3.92 -22.83 2.44
CA THR A 61 -3.52 -22.48 3.81
C THR A 61 -4.70 -21.89 4.59
N LEU A 62 -5.48 -20.99 4.00
CA LEU A 62 -6.67 -20.43 4.63
C LEU A 62 -7.71 -21.53 4.92
N ALA A 63 -7.94 -22.45 3.97
CA ALA A 63 -8.87 -23.56 4.16
C ALA A 63 -8.42 -24.53 5.27
N GLU A 64 -7.15 -24.95 5.28
CA GLU A 64 -6.58 -25.87 6.28
C GLU A 64 -6.59 -25.27 7.69
N THR A 65 -6.48 -23.94 7.81
CA THR A 65 -6.52 -23.22 9.10
C THR A 65 -7.92 -22.76 9.50
N GLY A 66 -8.93 -22.99 8.67
CA GLY A 66 -10.31 -22.59 8.95
C GLY A 66 -10.59 -21.09 8.81
N LEU A 67 -9.67 -20.33 8.20
CA LEU A 67 -9.81 -18.89 7.95
C LEU A 67 -10.61 -18.64 6.66
N VAL A 68 -11.88 -19.03 6.65
CA VAL A 68 -12.73 -18.92 5.46
C VAL A 68 -13.13 -17.46 5.23
N HIS A 69 -12.76 -16.92 4.07
CA HIS A 69 -13.14 -15.57 3.67
C HIS A 69 -14.62 -15.51 3.23
N ASP A 70 -15.24 -14.34 3.44
CA ASP A 70 -16.63 -14.09 3.07
C ASP A 70 -16.74 -13.63 1.61
N GLU A 71 -15.69 -12.97 1.09
CA GLU A 71 -15.57 -12.50 -0.28
C GLU A 71 -14.10 -12.48 -0.74
N GLY A 72 -13.89 -12.61 -2.04
CA GLY A 72 -12.56 -12.68 -2.64
C GLY A 72 -12.64 -12.99 -4.14
N PRO A 73 -11.53 -13.36 -4.80
CA PRO A 73 -11.51 -13.62 -6.23
C PRO A 73 -12.45 -14.77 -6.68
N ASP A 74 -12.67 -15.72 -5.80
CA ASP A 74 -13.54 -16.88 -6.02
C ASP A 74 -14.97 -16.70 -5.50
N LYS A 75 -15.25 -15.61 -4.79
CA LYS A 75 -16.54 -15.33 -4.15
C LYS A 75 -16.83 -13.84 -4.15
N ASP A 76 -17.51 -13.37 -5.18
CA ASP A 76 -17.82 -11.95 -5.34
C ASP A 76 -18.79 -11.43 -4.27
N GLY A 77 -18.37 -10.37 -3.59
CA GLY A 77 -19.19 -9.60 -2.64
C GLY A 77 -19.65 -8.24 -3.19
N GLY A 78 -19.44 -7.98 -4.49
CA GLY A 78 -19.82 -6.74 -5.15
C GLY A 78 -18.75 -5.63 -5.13
N TYR A 79 -17.52 -5.93 -4.70
CA TYR A 79 -16.40 -4.99 -4.63
C TYR A 79 -15.24 -5.36 -5.58
N GLY A 80 -15.42 -6.41 -6.38
CA GLY A 80 -14.43 -6.91 -7.31
C GLY A 80 -14.03 -5.90 -8.40
N PRO A 81 -12.99 -6.23 -9.16
CA PRO A 81 -12.09 -7.40 -9.03
C PRO A 81 -11.28 -7.40 -7.72
N TYR A 82 -11.00 -8.59 -7.17
CA TYR A 82 -10.21 -8.77 -5.93
C TYR A 82 -8.74 -9.09 -6.19
N VAL A 83 -8.31 -9.05 -7.45
CA VAL A 83 -6.91 -9.20 -7.87
C VAL A 83 -6.45 -7.85 -8.41
N GLN A 84 -5.37 -7.31 -7.89
CA GLN A 84 -4.93 -5.95 -8.23
C GLN A 84 -4.58 -5.75 -9.70
N SER A 85 -3.96 -6.74 -10.35
CA SER A 85 -3.68 -6.68 -11.79
C SER A 85 -4.96 -6.63 -12.64
N GLU A 86 -6.06 -7.23 -12.18
CA GLU A 86 -7.36 -7.13 -12.83
C GLU A 86 -8.01 -5.76 -12.56
N ARG A 87 -7.92 -5.26 -11.34
CA ARG A 87 -8.38 -3.90 -10.98
C ARG A 87 -7.65 -2.83 -11.79
N MET A 88 -6.34 -3.00 -12.00
CA MET A 88 -5.56 -2.10 -12.84
C MET A 88 -6.16 -1.94 -14.24
N LYS A 89 -6.64 -3.04 -14.85
CA LYS A 89 -7.28 -3.03 -16.19
C LYS A 89 -8.56 -2.19 -16.23
N THR A 90 -9.20 -1.94 -15.10
CA THR A 90 -10.37 -1.04 -15.01
C THR A 90 -9.99 0.44 -15.08
N GLY A 91 -8.71 0.79 -14.98
CA GLY A 91 -8.22 2.17 -14.93
C GLY A 91 -8.40 2.87 -13.60
N ILE A 92 -8.85 2.18 -12.56
CA ILE A 92 -9.21 2.78 -11.26
C ILE A 92 -8.04 3.54 -10.62
N TYR A 93 -6.84 2.98 -10.62
CA TYR A 93 -5.68 3.63 -9.98
C TYR A 93 -5.27 4.90 -10.73
N MET A 94 -5.23 4.85 -12.06
CA MET A 94 -4.92 6.03 -12.87
C MET A 94 -5.97 7.12 -12.69
N LYS A 95 -7.25 6.77 -12.57
CA LYS A 95 -8.33 7.71 -12.27
C LYS A 95 -8.07 8.48 -10.99
N TYR A 96 -7.77 7.77 -9.89
CA TYR A 96 -7.53 8.40 -8.59
C TYR A 96 -6.20 9.15 -8.54
N ALA A 97 -5.15 8.67 -9.23
CA ALA A 97 -3.90 9.41 -9.33
C ALA A 97 -4.08 10.75 -10.05
N LYS A 98 -4.88 10.78 -11.14
CA LYS A 98 -5.21 12.02 -11.85
C LYS A 98 -6.06 12.97 -10.99
N GLU A 99 -6.99 12.43 -10.20
CA GLU A 99 -7.77 13.25 -9.26
C GLU A 99 -6.85 13.97 -8.25
N LEU A 100 -5.82 13.27 -7.73
CA LEU A 100 -4.82 13.91 -6.86
C LEU A 100 -4.00 14.98 -7.60
N VAL A 101 -3.66 14.75 -8.86
CA VAL A 101 -2.97 15.78 -9.68
C VAL A 101 -3.86 17.01 -9.86
N GLU A 102 -5.16 16.84 -10.14
CA GLU A 102 -6.11 17.95 -10.27
C GLU A 102 -6.29 18.72 -8.96
N LYS A 103 -6.18 18.06 -7.81
CA LYS A 103 -6.20 18.67 -6.47
C LYS A 103 -4.87 19.32 -6.06
N GLY A 104 -3.78 19.12 -6.82
CA GLY A 104 -2.43 19.58 -6.46
C GLY A 104 -1.73 18.72 -5.40
N GLU A 105 -2.32 17.58 -5.02
CA GLU A 105 -1.81 16.62 -4.05
C GLU A 105 -0.91 15.55 -4.68
N ALA A 106 -0.77 15.58 -6.01
CA ALA A 106 0.17 14.79 -6.79
C ALA A 106 0.64 15.56 -8.03
N TYR A 107 1.69 15.07 -8.67
CA TYR A 107 2.22 15.70 -9.88
C TYR A 107 2.90 14.69 -10.80
N TYR A 108 2.99 15.04 -12.09
CA TYR A 108 3.74 14.27 -13.08
C TYR A 108 5.24 14.52 -12.92
N CYS A 109 6.02 13.46 -12.91
CA CYS A 109 7.48 13.52 -12.87
C CYS A 109 8.05 12.84 -14.11
N PHE A 110 8.83 13.59 -14.91
CA PHE A 110 9.44 13.16 -16.16
C PHE A 110 10.95 12.92 -16.03
N CYS A 111 11.49 12.86 -14.81
CA CYS A 111 12.91 12.60 -14.56
C CYS A 111 13.29 11.21 -15.03
N ASP A 112 14.35 11.11 -15.81
CA ASP A 112 14.97 9.86 -16.22
C ASP A 112 15.92 9.31 -15.13
N LYS A 113 16.46 8.11 -15.37
CA LYS A 113 17.38 7.45 -14.44
C LYS A 113 18.68 8.23 -14.27
N GLU A 114 19.16 8.89 -15.33
CA GLU A 114 20.39 9.68 -15.30
C GLU A 114 20.24 10.90 -14.37
N ARG A 115 19.15 11.64 -14.53
CA ARG A 115 18.80 12.75 -13.62
C ARG A 115 18.65 12.27 -12.18
N LEU A 116 17.93 11.18 -11.95
CA LEU A 116 17.71 10.65 -10.60
C LEU A 116 19.02 10.19 -9.94
N SER A 117 19.98 9.67 -10.69
CA SER A 117 21.28 9.25 -10.15
C SER A 117 22.16 10.42 -9.64
N THR A 118 21.82 11.66 -9.99
CA THR A 118 22.51 12.87 -9.49
C THR A 118 21.96 13.38 -8.17
N LEU A 119 20.85 12.82 -7.67
CA LEU A 119 20.23 13.23 -6.43
C LEU A 119 21.04 12.79 -5.21
N LYS A 120 20.87 13.53 -4.12
CA LYS A 120 21.48 13.17 -2.84
C LYS A 120 20.82 11.91 -2.29
N THR A 121 21.64 11.05 -1.70
CA THR A 121 21.18 9.93 -0.89
C THR A 121 21.41 10.24 0.58
N GLU A 122 20.48 9.90 1.42
CA GLU A 122 20.65 9.91 2.88
C GLU A 122 20.60 8.48 3.40
N VAL A 123 21.34 8.20 4.45
CA VAL A 123 21.31 6.88 5.10
C VAL A 123 20.29 6.94 6.23
N VAL A 124 19.14 6.26 6.02
CA VAL A 124 18.09 6.09 7.04
C VAL A 124 18.05 4.62 7.43
N GLU A 125 18.23 4.33 8.72
CA GLU A 125 18.24 2.96 9.25
C GLU A 125 19.21 2.00 8.51
N GLY A 126 20.37 2.53 8.08
CA GLY A 126 21.40 1.75 7.39
C GLY A 126 21.11 1.48 5.91
N LYS A 127 20.05 2.04 5.34
CA LYS A 127 19.72 1.98 3.90
C LYS A 127 19.92 3.34 3.25
N GLU A 128 20.56 3.36 2.08
CA GLU A 128 20.62 4.58 1.27
C GLU A 128 19.25 4.86 0.66
N ILE A 129 18.65 5.97 1.04
CA ILE A 129 17.39 6.47 0.49
C ILE A 129 17.68 7.69 -0.37
N MET A 130 17.23 7.66 -1.63
CA MET A 130 17.33 8.80 -2.53
C MET A 130 16.19 9.78 -2.19
N ILE A 131 16.57 11.01 -1.85
CA ILE A 131 15.61 12.09 -1.61
C ILE A 131 15.33 12.79 -2.94
N TYR A 132 14.06 12.73 -3.38
CA TYR A 132 13.62 13.43 -4.57
C TYR A 132 13.43 14.93 -4.27
N ASP A 133 14.05 15.77 -5.10
CA ASP A 133 14.12 17.23 -4.93
C ASP A 133 12.90 18.01 -5.45
N LYS A 134 11.79 17.33 -5.74
CA LYS A 134 10.54 17.91 -6.26
C LYS A 134 10.71 18.70 -7.58
N HIS A 135 11.76 18.43 -8.36
CA HIS A 135 12.08 19.17 -9.58
C HIS A 135 10.88 19.35 -10.51
N CYS A 136 10.13 18.26 -10.77
CA CYS A 136 8.98 18.34 -11.70
C CYS A 136 7.74 19.00 -11.10
N LEU A 137 7.69 19.28 -9.80
CA LEU A 137 6.59 20.02 -9.18
C LEU A 137 6.56 21.48 -9.67
N SER A 138 7.70 22.03 -10.10
CA SER A 138 7.81 23.41 -10.62
C SER A 138 7.41 23.57 -12.08
N LEU A 139 7.11 22.47 -12.81
CA LEU A 139 6.69 22.52 -14.21
C LEU A 139 5.33 23.24 -14.34
N SER A 140 5.22 24.12 -15.33
CA SER A 140 3.92 24.72 -15.67
C SER A 140 2.97 23.69 -16.27
N LYS A 141 1.68 24.01 -16.25
CA LYS A 141 0.66 23.14 -16.84
C LYS A 141 0.92 22.88 -18.32
N GLU A 142 1.32 23.91 -19.06
CA GLU A 142 1.65 23.85 -20.47
C GLU A 142 2.85 22.95 -20.76
N GLU A 143 3.88 22.99 -19.90
CA GLU A 143 5.05 22.10 -20.00
C GLU A 143 4.66 20.65 -19.72
N VAL A 144 3.83 20.40 -18.72
CA VAL A 144 3.30 19.06 -18.42
C VAL A 144 2.50 18.53 -19.61
N GLU A 145 1.56 19.32 -20.15
CA GLU A 145 0.75 18.94 -21.31
C GLU A 145 1.61 18.67 -22.55
N ALA A 146 2.62 19.49 -22.81
CA ALA A 146 3.56 19.31 -23.92
C ALA A 146 4.38 18.01 -23.75
N ASN A 147 4.85 17.70 -22.55
CA ASN A 147 5.59 16.46 -22.26
C ASN A 147 4.70 15.22 -22.43
N LEU A 148 3.45 15.28 -21.97
CA LEU A 148 2.47 14.20 -22.16
C LEU A 148 2.12 14.01 -23.64
N ALA A 149 1.88 15.10 -24.38
CA ALA A 149 1.61 15.04 -25.82
C ALA A 149 2.79 14.51 -26.64
N ALA A 150 4.02 14.78 -26.20
CA ALA A 150 5.23 14.23 -26.79
C ALA A 150 5.46 12.74 -26.44
N GLY A 151 4.61 12.12 -25.62
CA GLY A 151 4.73 10.72 -25.21
C GLY A 151 5.92 10.45 -24.31
N LYS A 152 6.41 11.45 -23.55
CA LYS A 152 7.53 11.24 -22.63
C LYS A 152 7.12 10.28 -21.51
N PRO A 153 7.97 9.30 -21.17
CA PRO A 153 7.74 8.46 -20.00
C PRO A 153 7.59 9.32 -18.72
N PHE A 154 6.66 8.95 -17.87
CA PHE A 154 6.42 9.66 -16.62
C PHE A 154 6.07 8.71 -15.49
N VAL A 155 6.21 9.19 -14.27
CA VAL A 155 5.59 8.64 -13.07
C VAL A 155 4.69 9.70 -12.46
N ILE A 156 3.72 9.30 -11.63
CA ILE A 156 2.95 10.24 -10.80
C ILE A 156 3.46 10.10 -9.37
N ARG A 157 3.85 11.23 -8.78
CA ARG A 157 4.32 11.31 -7.39
C ARG A 157 3.31 12.00 -6.51
N GLN A 158 3.20 11.54 -5.27
CA GLN A 158 2.50 12.27 -4.21
C GLN A 158 3.21 13.60 -3.95
N ASN A 159 2.47 14.66 -3.69
CA ASN A 159 3.00 15.95 -3.27
C ASN A 159 2.82 16.10 -1.76
N ILE A 160 3.87 15.88 -0.99
CA ILE A 160 3.84 16.03 0.46
C ILE A 160 4.36 17.43 0.82
N PRO A 161 3.61 18.25 1.60
CA PRO A 161 4.12 19.55 2.04
C PRO A 161 5.42 19.40 2.82
N ASN A 162 6.35 20.36 2.65
CA ASN A 162 7.63 20.36 3.39
C ASN A 162 7.45 20.80 4.85
N GLU A 163 6.34 21.47 5.18
CA GLU A 163 6.07 22.02 6.51
C GLU A 163 4.88 21.30 7.15
N GLY A 164 4.82 21.35 8.49
CA GLY A 164 3.79 20.76 9.30
C GLY A 164 4.02 19.29 9.61
N THR A 165 3.04 18.67 10.23
CA THR A 165 3.11 17.28 10.71
C THR A 165 1.97 16.45 10.14
N THR A 166 2.16 15.15 10.09
CA THR A 166 1.12 14.17 9.81
C THR A 166 0.96 13.24 11.00
N THR A 167 -0.27 13.12 11.50
CA THR A 167 -0.61 12.23 12.62
C THR A 167 -1.60 11.17 12.15
N PHE A 168 -1.37 9.92 12.53
CA PHE A 168 -2.36 8.85 12.40
C PHE A 168 -2.49 8.10 13.73
N HIS A 169 -3.65 7.49 13.95
CA HIS A 169 -3.90 6.68 15.15
C HIS A 169 -3.73 5.19 14.84
N ASP A 170 -3.03 4.50 15.72
CA ASP A 170 -2.92 3.04 15.73
C ASP A 170 -3.44 2.47 17.05
N GLU A 171 -4.24 1.43 17.01
CA GLU A 171 -4.88 0.85 18.22
C GLU A 171 -3.88 0.26 19.21
N LEU A 172 -2.67 -0.11 18.77
CA LEU A 172 -1.64 -0.68 19.65
C LEU A 172 -0.55 0.32 20.03
N TYR A 173 -0.24 1.28 19.14
CA TYR A 173 0.85 2.24 19.33
C TYR A 173 0.37 3.66 19.67
N GLY A 174 -0.97 3.91 19.64
CA GLY A 174 -1.54 5.22 19.88
C GLY A 174 -1.31 6.20 18.73
N ASP A 175 -1.30 7.50 19.05
CA ASP A 175 -1.08 8.55 18.06
C ASP A 175 0.40 8.64 17.69
N ILE A 176 0.68 8.50 16.39
CA ILE A 176 2.02 8.60 15.81
C ILE A 176 2.07 9.84 14.94
N THR A 177 2.96 10.77 15.28
CA THR A 177 3.15 12.03 14.57
C THR A 177 4.55 12.08 13.98
N VAL A 178 4.65 12.46 12.71
CA VAL A 178 5.92 12.65 12.00
C VAL A 178 5.95 14.03 11.33
N GLU A 179 7.12 14.62 11.21
CA GLU A 179 7.31 15.84 10.43
C GLU A 179 7.14 15.53 8.94
N ASN A 180 6.39 16.37 8.22
CA ASN A 180 6.20 16.17 6.78
C ASN A 180 7.50 16.21 5.99
N ALA A 181 8.49 16.98 6.47
CA ALA A 181 9.83 17.05 5.88
C ALA A 181 10.59 15.71 5.89
N GLU A 182 10.21 14.77 6.74
CA GLU A 182 10.79 13.42 6.81
C GLU A 182 10.15 12.44 5.81
N LEU A 183 9.04 12.86 5.18
CA LEU A 183 8.31 12.04 4.21
C LEU A 183 8.77 12.37 2.79
N ASP A 184 9.10 11.35 2.01
CA ASP A 184 9.40 11.51 0.59
C ASP A 184 8.13 11.52 -0.29
N ASP A 185 8.22 12.19 -1.43
CA ASP A 185 7.19 12.16 -2.47
C ASP A 185 7.18 10.79 -3.15
N MET A 186 6.48 9.83 -2.56
CA MET A 186 6.44 8.47 -3.09
C MET A 186 5.80 8.41 -4.48
N ILE A 187 6.24 7.46 -5.28
CA ILE A 187 5.61 7.19 -6.57
C ILE A 187 4.24 6.54 -6.33
N LEU A 188 3.20 7.07 -6.95
CA LEU A 188 1.85 6.51 -6.96
C LEU A 188 1.65 5.59 -8.16
N ILE A 189 1.98 6.09 -9.36
CA ILE A 189 1.94 5.34 -10.62
C ILE A 189 3.33 5.26 -11.22
N LYS A 190 3.76 4.05 -11.53
CA LYS A 190 5.04 3.76 -12.19
C LYS A 190 5.00 4.10 -13.68
N SER A 191 6.16 4.15 -14.33
CA SER A 191 6.28 4.45 -15.77
C SER A 191 5.65 3.40 -16.69
N ASP A 192 5.43 2.18 -16.20
CA ASP A 192 4.70 1.12 -16.87
C ASP A 192 3.17 1.22 -16.72
N GLY A 193 2.69 2.25 -15.99
CA GLY A 193 1.29 2.49 -15.69
C GLY A 193 0.74 1.71 -14.49
N TYR A 194 1.53 0.81 -13.88
CA TYR A 194 1.12 0.11 -12.67
C TYR A 194 1.18 1.02 -11.44
N PRO A 195 0.23 0.89 -10.51
CA PRO A 195 0.34 1.55 -9.22
C PRO A 195 1.49 0.95 -8.41
N THR A 196 2.05 1.73 -7.50
CA THR A 196 2.87 1.16 -6.42
C THR A 196 1.98 0.47 -5.40
N TYR A 197 2.56 -0.46 -4.64
CA TYR A 197 1.88 -1.12 -3.52
C TYR A 197 1.21 -0.11 -2.58
N ASN A 198 1.97 0.91 -2.17
CA ASN A 198 1.51 1.92 -1.22
C ASN A 198 0.27 2.70 -1.69
N PHE A 199 0.17 2.95 -2.98
CA PHE A 199 -0.99 3.65 -3.54
C PHE A 199 -2.17 2.70 -3.77
N ALA A 200 -1.90 1.52 -4.34
CA ALA A 200 -2.93 0.54 -4.64
C ALA A 200 -3.71 0.13 -3.39
N ASN A 201 -3.00 -0.14 -2.27
CA ASN A 201 -3.68 -0.56 -1.04
C ASN A 201 -4.65 0.49 -0.49
N VAL A 202 -4.29 1.78 -0.55
CA VAL A 202 -5.17 2.88 -0.09
C VAL A 202 -6.42 3.01 -0.95
N VAL A 203 -6.25 2.97 -2.28
CA VAL A 203 -7.38 3.03 -3.24
C VAL A 203 -8.30 1.83 -3.07
N ASP A 204 -7.72 0.64 -2.90
CA ASP A 204 -8.49 -0.60 -2.74
C ASP A 204 -9.19 -0.64 -1.39
N ASP A 205 -8.50 -0.32 -0.30
CA ASP A 205 -9.11 -0.29 1.02
C ASP A 205 -10.30 0.68 1.08
N HIS A 206 -10.18 1.86 0.46
CA HIS A 206 -11.30 2.80 0.35
C HIS A 206 -12.44 2.25 -0.52
N THR A 207 -12.15 1.81 -1.74
CA THR A 207 -13.18 1.41 -2.71
C THR A 207 -13.83 0.07 -2.39
N MET A 208 -13.19 -0.74 -1.55
CA MET A 208 -13.74 -1.98 -1.00
C MET A 208 -14.37 -1.79 0.39
N ASN A 209 -14.48 -0.53 0.87
CA ASN A 209 -15.04 -0.19 2.17
C ASN A 209 -14.38 -0.91 3.35
N ILE A 210 -13.06 -1.10 3.29
CA ILE A 210 -12.31 -1.69 4.40
C ILE A 210 -12.34 -0.72 5.60
N THR A 211 -12.70 -1.21 6.75
CA THR A 211 -12.84 -0.43 7.97
C THR A 211 -11.68 -0.64 8.95
N HIS A 212 -11.03 -1.80 8.91
CA HIS A 212 -9.91 -2.16 9.77
C HIS A 212 -8.79 -2.78 8.95
N VAL A 213 -7.58 -2.31 9.19
CA VAL A 213 -6.35 -2.76 8.53
C VAL A 213 -5.43 -3.34 9.59
N VAL A 214 -5.24 -4.66 9.55
CA VAL A 214 -4.30 -5.36 10.44
C VAL A 214 -3.10 -5.81 9.62
N ARG A 215 -1.89 -5.50 10.07
CA ARG A 215 -0.64 -5.87 9.36
C ARG A 215 0.56 -5.80 10.30
N GLY A 216 1.72 -6.18 9.84
CA GLY A 216 2.94 -6.11 10.63
C GLY A 216 3.40 -4.67 10.89
N ASN A 217 4.18 -4.47 11.94
CA ASN A 217 4.66 -3.14 12.36
C ASN A 217 5.74 -2.56 11.42
N GLU A 218 6.26 -3.33 10.48
CA GLU A 218 7.12 -2.84 9.39
C GLU A 218 6.45 -1.76 8.52
N TYR A 219 5.13 -1.70 8.52
CA TYR A 219 4.36 -0.67 7.80
C TYR A 219 4.13 0.63 8.59
N LEU A 220 4.55 0.70 9.86
CA LEU A 220 4.39 1.91 10.68
C LEU A 220 5.04 3.13 10.02
N SER A 221 6.24 2.98 9.46
CA SER A 221 6.98 4.06 8.78
C SER A 221 6.31 4.54 7.49
N SER A 222 5.50 3.71 6.84
CA SER A 222 4.77 4.07 5.62
C SER A 222 3.37 4.65 5.91
N SER A 223 2.81 4.40 7.09
CA SER A 223 1.44 4.77 7.45
C SER A 223 1.16 6.28 7.41
N PRO A 224 2.11 7.18 7.74
CA PRO A 224 1.91 8.62 7.56
C PRO A 224 1.64 9.01 6.10
N LYS A 225 2.31 8.36 5.13
CA LYS A 225 2.09 8.61 3.70
C LYS A 225 0.69 8.16 3.26
N TYR A 226 0.17 7.08 3.84
CA TYR A 226 -1.20 6.62 3.59
C TYR A 226 -2.21 7.60 4.20
N GLN A 227 -1.97 8.08 5.43
CA GLN A 227 -2.82 9.09 6.05
C GLN A 227 -2.89 10.34 5.17
N ARG A 228 -1.76 10.81 4.63
CA ARG A 228 -1.73 11.93 3.68
C ARG A 228 -2.58 11.68 2.42
N LEU A 229 -2.63 10.45 1.91
CA LEU A 229 -3.53 10.12 0.79
C LEU A 229 -4.99 10.18 1.19
N TYR A 230 -5.36 9.64 2.36
CA TYR A 230 -6.73 9.74 2.87
C TYR A 230 -7.15 11.20 3.05
N ASP A 231 -6.29 12.03 3.62
CA ASP A 231 -6.53 13.47 3.81
C ASP A 231 -6.71 14.20 2.47
N ALA A 232 -5.82 13.95 1.49
CA ALA A 232 -5.86 14.56 0.16
C ALA A 232 -7.13 14.21 -0.61
N PHE A 233 -7.62 12.99 -0.46
CA PHE A 233 -8.91 12.60 -1.04
C PHE A 233 -10.11 13.11 -0.24
N GLY A 234 -9.94 13.47 1.02
CA GLY A 234 -11.03 13.73 1.98
C GLY A 234 -11.75 12.44 2.41
N TRP A 235 -11.05 11.32 2.39
CA TRP A 235 -11.58 10.02 2.80
C TRP A 235 -11.35 9.78 4.29
N LYS A 236 -12.24 8.98 4.89
CA LYS A 236 -12.02 8.49 6.25
C LYS A 236 -10.98 7.36 6.21
N SER A 237 -9.93 7.48 7.01
CA SER A 237 -8.95 6.42 7.21
C SER A 237 -9.57 5.20 7.90
N PRO A 238 -9.13 3.98 7.59
CA PRO A 238 -9.49 2.80 8.35
C PRO A 238 -8.87 2.86 9.77
N VAL A 239 -9.35 2.01 10.65
CA VAL A 239 -8.71 1.72 11.94
C VAL A 239 -7.45 0.92 11.66
N TYR A 240 -6.29 1.41 12.10
CA TYR A 240 -5.00 0.73 11.95
C TYR A 240 -4.64 -0.08 13.18
N ILE A 241 -4.15 -1.30 12.96
CA ILE A 241 -3.70 -2.23 14.00
C ILE A 241 -2.38 -2.85 13.50
N HIS A 242 -1.24 -2.30 13.93
CA HIS A 242 0.06 -2.82 13.54
C HIS A 242 0.55 -3.84 14.57
N LEU A 243 0.65 -5.10 14.15
CA LEU A 243 1.05 -6.19 15.02
C LEU A 243 2.58 -6.17 15.26
N PRO A 244 3.05 -6.37 16.50
CA PRO A 244 4.47 -6.48 16.77
C PRO A 244 5.06 -7.72 16.08
N LEU A 245 6.39 -7.77 15.94
CA LEU A 245 7.08 -8.94 15.38
C LEU A 245 6.78 -10.22 16.17
N ILE A 246 6.78 -11.36 15.49
CA ILE A 246 6.80 -12.66 16.15
C ILE A 246 8.25 -12.92 16.57
N THR A 247 8.47 -13.13 17.85
CA THR A 247 9.79 -13.38 18.41
C THR A 247 9.85 -14.78 19.01
N CYS A 248 11.00 -15.46 18.92
CA CYS A 248 11.29 -16.69 19.65
C CYS A 248 12.38 -16.43 20.70
N LEU A 249 12.62 -17.41 21.59
CA LEU A 249 13.59 -17.28 22.69
C LEU A 249 15.03 -16.96 22.25
N LEU A 250 15.38 -17.18 21.00
CA LEU A 250 16.72 -17.00 20.44
C LEU A 250 16.83 -15.87 19.42
N TYR A 251 15.71 -15.36 18.91
CA TYR A 251 15.72 -14.38 17.83
C TYR A 251 14.60 -13.34 17.98
N THR A 252 14.99 -12.07 17.85
CA THR A 252 14.10 -10.98 17.48
C THR A 252 14.29 -10.74 15.98
N SER A 253 13.60 -11.45 15.11
CA SER A 253 13.70 -11.22 13.68
C SER A 253 12.33 -11.06 13.04
N ASP A 254 12.32 -10.35 11.92
CA ASP A 254 11.21 -10.36 11.01
C ASP A 254 11.00 -11.83 10.56
N ALA A 255 9.77 -12.32 10.68
CA ALA A 255 9.40 -13.68 10.27
C ALA A 255 9.69 -13.98 8.78
N ALA A 256 10.01 -12.96 7.98
CA ALA A 256 10.42 -13.11 6.59
C ALA A 256 11.88 -13.60 6.45
N ASP A 257 12.75 -13.32 7.43
CA ASP A 257 14.16 -13.75 7.43
C ASP A 257 14.37 -15.14 8.06
N ASP A 258 13.35 -15.68 8.78
CA ASP A 258 13.43 -16.93 9.53
C ASP A 258 13.02 -18.17 8.73
N MET A 259 13.37 -18.25 7.48
CA MET A 259 13.25 -19.49 6.71
C MET A 259 14.26 -20.60 7.16
N GLN A 260 14.96 -20.40 8.28
CA GLN A 260 15.96 -21.34 8.82
C GLN A 260 15.68 -21.84 10.25
N CYS A 261 14.48 -21.62 10.79
CA CYS A 261 14.09 -22.28 12.04
C CYS A 261 13.16 -23.45 11.80
#